data_2ff2faf152140be67b25fe54c2857048
#
_entry.id   2ff2faf152140be67b25fe54c2857048
#
_cell.length_a   1.000
_cell.length_b   1.000
_cell.length_c   1.000
_cell.angle_alpha   90.00
_cell.angle_beta   90.00
_cell.angle_gamma   90.00
#
_symmetry.space_group_name_H-M   'P 1'
#
loop_
_entity.id
_entity.type
_entity.pdbx_description
1 polymer ?
#
loop_
_entity_poly.entity_id
_entity_poly.type
_entity_poly.pdbx_seq_one_letter_code
_entity_poly.pdbx_strand_id
1 'polypeptide(L)'
;AWHQLFSNVAVFVPDQDLAKMQALVRALEAAAALSDYREKVLSWAPSTARLDPGPAGAFMGYDFHLGDDGPRLIEINTNAGGAFLNAILVRAQKRCCGGATNELWTEDFDREVIRQFESEWRAQRGSRRLETIAIVDDQPEEQYLYPEFRLAQRLLQRGGIETHILSPKDFQLNNGVLYGNGKRIDLVYNRLVDFGLEAPDHATLRAAWSEGGAVITPNPHIHALFANKRNLAVLSDQTTLREWGLSAENAELLRQSIPRTQLVDAANGEELWRQRRQLFFKPVAGHGSKGVYKGSKLTKSAFARILESDYIAQTYVPPSERLVMVDDEREMLKVDVRLYTYRGELLLAAARLYRGQTTNFRTPGGGFAPVLLKQT
;
A
#
# COMPACT_ATOMS: atom_id res chain seq x y z
N ALA A 1 -20.39 -14.49 -1.79
CA ALA A 1 -18.96 -14.28 -2.12
C ALA A 1 -18.19 -13.38 -1.12
N TRP A 2 -18.85 -12.76 -0.11
CA TRP A 2 -18.23 -11.75 0.78
C TRP A 2 -17.95 -12.30 2.20
N HIS A 3 -18.21 -13.59 2.43
CA HIS A 3 -18.07 -14.26 3.72
C HIS A 3 -16.63 -14.45 4.20
N GLN A 4 -15.62 -14.07 3.39
CA GLN A 4 -14.20 -14.29 3.69
C GLN A 4 -13.37 -12.99 3.80
N LEU A 5 -14.03 -11.82 3.96
CA LEU A 5 -13.29 -10.56 4.14
C LEU A 5 -12.57 -10.49 5.49
N PHE A 6 -13.11 -11.14 6.52
CA PHE A 6 -12.62 -11.03 7.88
C PHE A 6 -12.27 -12.40 8.46
N SER A 7 -11.15 -12.45 9.16
CA SER A 7 -10.80 -13.57 10.04
C SER A 7 -11.54 -13.45 11.37
N ASN A 8 -11.73 -14.59 12.03
CA ASN A 8 -12.38 -14.67 13.33
C ASN A 8 -11.43 -14.49 14.53
N VAL A 9 -10.18 -14.08 14.29
CA VAL A 9 -9.18 -13.89 15.34
C VAL A 9 -8.63 -12.47 15.32
N ALA A 10 -8.10 -12.03 16.48
CA ALA A 10 -7.29 -10.82 16.60
C ALA A 10 -5.79 -11.15 16.57
N VAL A 11 -5.00 -10.20 16.15
CA VAL A 11 -3.53 -10.31 16.13
C VAL A 11 -2.95 -9.36 17.17
N PHE A 12 -2.20 -9.91 18.12
CA PHE A 12 -1.51 -9.11 19.13
C PHE A 12 -0.14 -8.66 18.61
N VAL A 13 0.11 -7.37 18.71
CA VAL A 13 1.37 -6.72 18.32
C VAL A 13 1.95 -6.02 19.54
N PRO A 14 3.24 -6.25 19.88
CA PRO A 14 3.90 -5.50 20.95
C PRO A 14 3.93 -4.01 20.67
N ASP A 15 3.73 -3.17 21.71
CA ASP A 15 3.75 -1.71 21.58
C ASP A 15 5.07 -1.22 20.95
N GLN A 16 6.19 -1.82 21.37
CA GLN A 16 7.50 -1.50 20.83
C GLN A 16 7.65 -1.80 19.32
N ASP A 17 7.00 -2.86 18.82
CA ASP A 17 7.04 -3.19 17.40
C ASP A 17 6.21 -2.21 16.59
N LEU A 18 5.04 -1.78 17.10
CA LEU A 18 4.27 -0.73 16.48
C LEU A 18 5.06 0.58 16.42
N ALA A 19 5.73 0.97 17.52
CA ALA A 19 6.57 2.16 17.55
C ALA A 19 7.72 2.09 16.53
N LYS A 20 8.38 0.94 16.38
CA LYS A 20 9.42 0.71 15.35
C LYS A 20 8.84 0.82 13.94
N MET A 21 7.68 0.22 13.66
CA MET A 21 7.02 0.33 12.36
C MET A 21 6.69 1.79 12.02
N GLN A 22 6.17 2.56 12.96
CA GLN A 22 5.89 3.99 12.76
C GLN A 22 7.17 4.81 12.54
N ALA A 23 8.23 4.54 13.30
CA ALA A 23 9.53 5.19 13.11
C ALA A 23 10.09 4.88 11.70
N LEU A 24 9.95 3.63 11.25
CA LEU A 24 10.35 3.23 9.90
C LEU A 24 9.57 3.97 8.81
N VAL A 25 8.26 4.13 8.98
CA VAL A 25 7.44 4.90 8.03
C VAL A 25 7.95 6.33 7.93
N ARG A 26 8.24 7.00 9.06
CA ARG A 26 8.83 8.35 9.03
C ARG A 26 10.21 8.40 8.39
N ALA A 27 11.05 7.38 8.58
CA ALA A 27 12.35 7.28 7.93
C ALA A 27 12.24 7.11 6.39
N LEU A 28 11.22 6.36 5.92
CA LEU A 28 10.90 6.21 4.50
C LEU A 28 10.43 7.53 3.89
N GLU A 29 9.57 8.28 4.57
CA GLU A 29 9.14 9.62 4.14
C GLU A 29 10.33 10.59 4.07
N ALA A 30 11.24 10.53 5.05
CA ALA A 30 12.46 11.34 5.04
C ALA A 30 13.38 10.97 3.88
N ALA A 31 13.54 9.69 3.55
CA ALA A 31 14.31 9.24 2.40
C ALA A 31 13.66 9.70 1.08
N ALA A 32 12.34 9.59 0.95
CA ALA A 32 11.58 10.02 -0.23
C ALA A 32 11.57 11.55 -0.42
N ALA A 33 11.93 12.32 0.59
CA ALA A 33 12.08 13.78 0.50
C ALA A 33 13.43 14.23 -0.07
N LEU A 34 14.44 13.34 -0.12
CA LEU A 34 15.77 13.66 -0.64
C LEU A 34 15.73 13.83 -2.17
N SER A 35 16.42 14.88 -2.68
CA SER A 35 16.51 15.18 -4.12
C SER A 35 17.12 14.02 -4.91
N ASP A 36 18.24 13.50 -4.43
CA ASP A 36 18.98 12.43 -5.13
C ASP A 36 18.18 11.11 -5.15
N TYR A 37 17.44 10.81 -4.06
CA TYR A 37 16.52 9.69 -4.05
C TYR A 37 15.42 9.86 -5.11
N ARG A 38 14.76 11.03 -5.14
CA ARG A 38 13.72 11.35 -6.13
C ARG A 38 14.24 11.23 -7.55
N GLU A 39 15.38 11.85 -7.84
CA GLU A 39 16.03 11.74 -9.16
C GLU A 39 16.26 10.27 -9.54
N LYS A 40 16.83 9.50 -8.63
CA LYS A 40 17.12 8.08 -8.85
C LYS A 40 15.86 7.28 -9.16
N VAL A 41 14.81 7.38 -8.33
CA VAL A 41 13.61 6.55 -8.50
C VAL A 41 12.73 7.00 -9.67
N LEU A 42 12.75 8.29 -10.00
CA LEU A 42 12.06 8.82 -11.18
C LEU A 42 12.77 8.47 -12.50
N SER A 43 14.06 8.09 -12.45
CA SER A 43 14.80 7.70 -13.66
C SER A 43 14.23 6.42 -14.32
N TRP A 44 13.61 5.55 -13.56
CA TRP A 44 12.96 4.32 -14.06
C TRP A 44 11.44 4.34 -13.99
N ALA A 45 10.86 5.47 -13.65
CA ALA A 45 9.41 5.63 -13.57
C ALA A 45 8.82 6.04 -14.94
N PRO A 46 7.52 5.79 -15.19
CA PRO A 46 6.85 6.30 -16.38
C PRO A 46 6.87 7.83 -16.42
N SER A 47 6.74 8.40 -17.62
CA SER A 47 6.79 9.87 -17.82
C SER A 47 5.72 10.61 -17.02
N THR A 48 4.56 10.01 -16.82
CA THR A 48 3.46 10.54 -15.99
C THR A 48 3.87 10.81 -14.54
N ALA A 49 4.84 10.04 -14.02
CA ALA A 49 5.33 10.19 -12.64
C ALA A 49 6.22 11.41 -12.43
N ARG A 50 6.69 12.07 -13.48
CA ARG A 50 7.56 13.25 -13.35
C ARG A 50 6.82 14.51 -12.90
N LEU A 51 5.50 14.53 -13.06
CA LEU A 51 4.64 15.62 -12.58
C LEU A 51 4.41 15.45 -11.07
N ASP A 52 4.77 16.45 -10.28
CA ASP A 52 4.48 16.54 -8.84
C ASP A 52 3.54 17.73 -8.60
N PRO A 53 2.22 17.51 -8.50
CA PRO A 53 1.25 18.58 -8.25
C PRO A 53 1.03 18.87 -6.76
N GLY A 54 1.72 18.13 -5.84
CA GLY A 54 1.67 18.35 -4.40
C GLY A 54 0.89 17.35 -3.54
N PRO A 55 -0.17 16.63 -4.02
CA PRO A 55 -0.82 15.59 -3.23
C PRO A 55 0.13 14.47 -2.85
N ALA A 56 0.05 14.04 -1.56
CA ALA A 56 1.00 13.10 -0.94
C ALA A 56 0.57 11.62 -1.03
N GLY A 57 -0.63 11.35 -1.54
CA GLY A 57 -1.18 10.01 -1.66
C GLY A 57 -2.06 9.60 -0.47
N ALA A 58 -3.34 9.40 -0.75
CA ALA A 58 -4.30 8.91 0.23
C ALA A 58 -4.09 7.42 0.51
N PHE A 59 -4.13 7.00 1.77
CA PHE A 59 -4.04 5.61 2.21
C PHE A 59 -2.79 4.87 1.76
N MET A 60 -1.62 5.36 2.16
CA MET A 60 -0.38 4.60 2.07
C MET A 60 -0.47 3.35 2.94
N GLY A 61 -0.02 2.22 2.43
CA GLY A 61 0.01 0.95 3.15
C GLY A 61 1.42 0.40 3.23
N TYR A 62 1.89 0.12 4.44
CA TYR A 62 3.19 -0.49 4.69
C TYR A 62 2.99 -1.87 5.28
N ASP A 63 3.48 -2.90 4.59
CA ASP A 63 3.27 -4.30 4.95
C ASP A 63 4.49 -4.86 5.67
N PHE A 64 4.28 -5.46 6.83
CA PHE A 64 5.33 -5.98 7.70
C PHE A 64 5.14 -7.46 8.01
N HIS A 65 6.24 -8.21 8.00
CA HIS A 65 6.34 -9.45 8.74
C HIS A 65 6.93 -9.17 10.12
N LEU A 66 6.36 -9.78 11.15
CA LEU A 66 6.86 -9.70 12.51
C LEU A 66 7.67 -10.97 12.81
N GLY A 67 8.93 -10.82 13.11
CA GLY A 67 9.83 -11.90 13.50
C GLY A 67 10.40 -11.66 14.91
N ASP A 68 11.25 -12.59 15.39
CA ASP A 68 11.90 -12.48 16.69
C ASP A 68 12.81 -11.24 16.81
N ASP A 69 13.36 -10.79 15.67
CA ASP A 69 14.19 -9.58 15.57
C ASP A 69 13.37 -8.29 15.35
N GLY A 70 12.04 -8.35 15.47
CA GLY A 70 11.12 -7.25 15.26
C GLY A 70 10.56 -7.14 13.84
N PRO A 71 9.91 -6.02 13.52
CA PRO A 71 9.20 -5.84 12.25
C PRO A 71 10.15 -5.67 11.06
N ARG A 72 9.81 -6.34 9.94
CA ARG A 72 10.51 -6.25 8.66
C ARG A 72 9.55 -5.77 7.58
N LEU A 73 9.89 -4.68 6.89
CA LEU A 73 9.09 -4.14 5.79
C LEU A 73 9.18 -5.05 4.56
N ILE A 74 8.04 -5.48 4.06
CA ILE A 74 7.96 -6.42 2.93
C ILE A 74 7.56 -5.70 1.64
N GLU A 75 6.67 -4.72 1.73
CA GLU A 75 6.12 -4.00 0.58
C GLU A 75 5.52 -2.65 1.01
N ILE A 76 5.56 -1.68 0.09
CA ILE A 76 4.86 -0.40 0.23
C ILE A 76 3.79 -0.34 -0.85
N ASN A 77 2.57 0.04 -0.47
CA ASN A 77 1.41 0.15 -1.34
C ASN A 77 0.87 1.58 -1.27
N THR A 78 0.84 2.29 -2.38
CA THR A 78 0.23 3.62 -2.46
C THR A 78 -1.28 3.56 -2.63
N ASN A 79 -1.80 2.39 -3.02
CA ASN A 79 -3.22 2.12 -3.24
C ASN A 79 -3.70 1.04 -2.25
N ALA A 80 -3.43 1.24 -0.96
CA ALA A 80 -3.74 0.24 0.07
C ALA A 80 -5.24 0.10 0.28
N GLY A 81 -5.77 -1.10 0.02
CA GLY A 81 -7.17 -1.44 0.29
C GLY A 81 -7.38 -2.05 1.68
N GLY A 82 -8.59 -1.92 2.21
CA GLY A 82 -9.01 -2.52 3.46
C GLY A 82 -9.14 -1.55 4.65
N ALA A 83 -8.75 -0.28 4.52
CA ALA A 83 -8.76 0.67 5.63
C ALA A 83 -10.18 0.87 6.22
N PHE A 84 -11.17 1.10 5.37
CA PHE A 84 -12.56 1.31 5.81
C PHE A 84 -13.19 0.03 6.36
N LEU A 85 -12.85 -1.13 5.79
CA LEU A 85 -13.30 -2.43 6.28
C LEU A 85 -12.72 -2.70 7.68
N ASN A 86 -11.43 -2.45 7.88
CA ASN A 86 -10.78 -2.64 9.16
C ASN A 86 -11.28 -1.64 10.22
N ALA A 87 -11.58 -0.40 9.86
CA ALA A 87 -12.18 0.56 10.76
C ALA A 87 -13.54 0.07 11.31
N ILE A 88 -14.38 -0.54 10.46
CA ILE A 88 -15.64 -1.17 10.91
C ILE A 88 -15.37 -2.38 11.81
N LEU A 89 -14.41 -3.23 11.43
CA LEU A 89 -14.06 -4.42 12.21
C LEU A 89 -13.63 -4.06 13.62
N VAL A 90 -12.76 -3.04 13.77
CA VAL A 90 -12.30 -2.56 15.09
C VAL A 90 -13.47 -1.97 15.89
N ARG A 91 -14.37 -1.21 15.27
CA ARG A 91 -15.58 -0.68 15.93
C ARG A 91 -16.53 -1.78 16.39
N ALA A 92 -16.70 -2.82 15.59
CA ALA A 92 -17.52 -3.97 15.96
C ALA A 92 -16.96 -4.70 17.17
N GLN A 93 -15.65 -4.90 17.23
CA GLN A 93 -14.97 -5.52 18.37
C GLN A 93 -15.05 -4.69 19.65
N LYS A 94 -14.85 -3.36 19.57
CA LYS A 94 -15.01 -2.46 20.73
C LYS A 94 -16.38 -2.62 21.36
N ARG A 95 -17.43 -2.82 20.57
CA ARG A 95 -18.80 -3.01 21.06
C ARG A 95 -19.03 -4.38 21.70
N CYS A 96 -18.35 -5.41 21.19
CA CYS A 96 -18.54 -6.80 21.65
C CYS A 96 -17.71 -7.13 22.91
N CYS A 97 -16.47 -6.62 23.00
CA CYS A 97 -15.46 -7.11 23.95
C CYS A 97 -14.96 -6.03 24.93
N GLY A 98 -15.80 -5.09 25.30
CA GLY A 98 -15.50 -3.89 26.08
C GLY A 98 -14.28 -3.96 26.99
N GLY A 99 -13.21 -3.19 26.66
CA GLY A 99 -12.01 -3.00 27.48
C GLY A 99 -10.70 -3.55 26.91
N ALA A 100 -10.73 -4.41 25.90
CA ALA A 100 -9.49 -4.94 25.27
C ALA A 100 -9.06 -4.20 23.99
N THR A 101 -9.70 -3.06 23.70
CA THR A 101 -9.41 -2.33 22.44
C THR A 101 -8.61 -1.08 22.72
N ASN A 102 -7.50 -0.96 22.02
CA ASN A 102 -6.76 0.31 21.99
C ASN A 102 -7.66 1.43 21.46
N GLU A 103 -7.80 2.47 22.24
CA GLU A 103 -8.54 3.69 21.89
C GLU A 103 -7.97 4.42 20.67
N LEU A 104 -6.75 4.06 20.25
CA LEU A 104 -5.95 4.70 19.20
C LEU A 104 -6.60 4.77 17.81
N TRP A 105 -7.58 3.91 17.48
CA TRP A 105 -7.95 3.72 16.08
C TRP A 105 -9.36 4.14 15.68
N THR A 106 -10.26 4.47 16.59
CA THR A 106 -11.69 4.43 16.26
C THR A 106 -12.45 5.74 16.33
N GLU A 107 -12.08 6.65 17.22
CA GLU A 107 -12.90 7.84 17.43
C GLU A 107 -12.66 8.91 16.37
N ASP A 108 -11.46 8.96 15.82
CA ASP A 108 -11.04 9.98 14.88
C ASP A 108 -10.89 9.52 13.42
N PHE A 109 -10.95 8.21 13.13
CA PHE A 109 -10.71 7.70 11.76
C PHE A 109 -11.55 8.39 10.70
N ASP A 110 -12.87 8.54 10.92
CA ASP A 110 -13.76 9.18 9.94
C ASP A 110 -13.38 10.64 9.72
N ARG A 111 -13.03 11.36 10.78
CA ARG A 111 -12.59 12.76 10.71
C ARG A 111 -11.24 12.89 10.01
N GLU A 112 -10.28 12.02 10.34
CA GLU A 112 -8.95 12.05 9.75
C GLU A 112 -8.99 11.69 8.25
N VAL A 113 -9.88 10.78 7.83
CA VAL A 113 -10.09 10.48 6.42
C VAL A 113 -10.62 11.71 5.66
N ILE A 114 -11.60 12.43 6.21
CA ILE A 114 -12.09 13.66 5.57
C ILE A 114 -10.98 14.70 5.47
N ARG A 115 -10.23 14.94 6.56
CA ARG A 115 -9.08 15.86 6.59
C ARG A 115 -8.00 15.49 5.58
N GLN A 116 -7.74 14.18 5.41
CA GLN A 116 -6.78 13.67 4.44
C GLN A 116 -7.18 14.07 3.01
N PHE A 117 -8.42 13.81 2.58
CA PHE A 117 -8.87 14.20 1.23
C PHE A 117 -8.92 15.72 1.05
N GLU A 118 -9.33 16.48 2.06
CA GLU A 118 -9.22 17.93 2.04
C GLU A 118 -7.77 18.43 1.94
N SER A 119 -6.83 17.74 2.60
CA SER A 119 -5.39 18.08 2.54
C SER A 119 -4.81 17.79 1.15
N GLU A 120 -5.18 16.66 0.54
CA GLU A 120 -4.82 16.33 -0.84
C GLU A 120 -5.35 17.39 -1.82
N TRP A 121 -6.59 17.81 -1.64
CA TRP A 121 -7.19 18.87 -2.42
C TRP A 121 -6.45 20.21 -2.26
N ARG A 122 -6.20 20.62 -1.01
CA ARG A 122 -5.53 21.90 -0.70
C ARG A 122 -4.10 21.95 -1.24
N ALA A 123 -3.41 20.82 -1.28
CA ALA A 123 -2.04 20.74 -1.79
C ALA A 123 -1.92 21.17 -3.25
N GLN A 124 -2.98 21.01 -4.05
CA GLN A 124 -2.99 21.39 -5.47
C GLN A 124 -3.92 22.58 -5.78
N ARG A 125 -4.95 22.82 -4.98
CA ARG A 125 -6.04 23.80 -5.26
C ARG A 125 -6.13 24.94 -4.24
N GLY A 126 -5.30 24.93 -3.21
CA GLY A 126 -5.29 25.96 -2.16
C GLY A 126 -6.57 25.91 -1.31
N SER A 127 -7.09 27.08 -0.93
CA SER A 127 -8.19 27.19 0.04
C SER A 127 -9.59 26.92 -0.53
N ARG A 128 -9.71 26.52 -1.79
CA ARG A 128 -11.01 26.17 -2.37
C ARG A 128 -11.64 25.00 -1.63
N ARG A 129 -12.95 24.99 -1.51
CA ARG A 129 -13.67 23.87 -0.91
C ARG A 129 -13.63 22.66 -1.86
N LEU A 130 -13.42 21.48 -1.30
CA LEU A 130 -13.60 20.20 -1.98
C LEU A 130 -15.09 19.86 -1.98
N GLU A 131 -15.71 19.76 -3.13
CA GLU A 131 -17.15 19.53 -3.27
C GLU A 131 -17.47 18.13 -3.76
N THR A 132 -16.67 17.61 -4.70
CA THR A 132 -16.99 16.35 -5.40
C THR A 132 -15.80 15.41 -5.47
N ILE A 133 -15.99 14.14 -5.06
CA ILE A 133 -15.01 13.06 -5.19
C ILE A 133 -15.57 11.94 -6.07
N ALA A 134 -14.75 11.43 -6.98
CA ALA A 134 -15.00 10.17 -7.67
C ALA A 134 -14.05 9.08 -7.12
N ILE A 135 -14.61 7.98 -6.62
CA ILE A 135 -13.87 6.74 -6.31
C ILE A 135 -13.82 5.93 -7.61
N VAL A 136 -12.63 5.64 -8.11
CA VAL A 136 -12.46 5.09 -9.47
C VAL A 136 -11.73 3.76 -9.45
N ASP A 137 -12.31 2.76 -10.09
CA ASP A 137 -11.67 1.48 -10.39
C ASP A 137 -12.23 0.90 -11.70
N ASP A 138 -11.52 -0.06 -12.29
CA ASP A 138 -12.04 -0.83 -13.43
C ASP A 138 -13.21 -1.69 -12.96
N GLN A 139 -14.37 -1.55 -13.62
CA GLN A 139 -15.57 -2.31 -13.26
C GLN A 139 -15.78 -2.35 -11.74
N PRO A 140 -15.95 -1.21 -11.07
CA PRO A 140 -15.85 -1.10 -9.60
C PRO A 140 -16.79 -2.05 -8.85
N GLU A 141 -17.96 -2.35 -9.39
CA GLU A 141 -18.95 -3.26 -8.77
C GLU A 141 -18.50 -4.73 -8.77
N GLU A 142 -17.58 -5.11 -9.67
CA GLU A 142 -17.01 -6.46 -9.77
C GLU A 142 -15.78 -6.63 -8.88
N GLN A 143 -15.23 -5.53 -8.34
CA GLN A 143 -14.06 -5.59 -7.49
C GLN A 143 -14.35 -6.29 -6.15
N TYR A 144 -13.41 -7.14 -5.73
CA TYR A 144 -13.51 -7.83 -4.43
C TYR A 144 -13.67 -6.85 -3.26
N LEU A 145 -13.06 -5.67 -3.35
CA LEU A 145 -13.14 -4.61 -2.35
C LEU A 145 -14.26 -3.58 -2.63
N TYR A 146 -15.21 -3.86 -3.51
CA TYR A 146 -16.36 -2.95 -3.73
C TYR A 146 -17.10 -2.53 -2.45
N PRO A 147 -17.27 -3.40 -1.41
CA PRO A 147 -17.83 -2.96 -0.13
C PRO A 147 -17.07 -1.80 0.49
N GLU A 148 -15.75 -1.79 0.36
CA GLU A 148 -14.91 -0.70 0.86
C GLU A 148 -15.22 0.61 0.14
N PHE A 149 -15.43 0.59 -1.19
CA PHE A 149 -15.80 1.77 -1.95
C PHE A 149 -17.14 2.37 -1.46
N ARG A 150 -18.10 1.50 -1.17
CA ARG A 150 -19.40 1.91 -0.60
C ARG A 150 -19.27 2.51 0.81
N LEU A 151 -18.34 2.00 1.62
CA LEU A 151 -18.05 2.54 2.96
C LEU A 151 -17.40 3.92 2.86
N ALA A 152 -16.39 4.07 1.99
CA ALA A 152 -15.73 5.32 1.72
C ALA A 152 -16.73 6.36 1.19
N GLN A 153 -17.57 6.01 0.22
CA GLN A 153 -18.62 6.88 -0.32
C GLN A 153 -19.54 7.41 0.78
N ARG A 154 -20.06 6.52 1.63
CA ARG A 154 -20.96 6.90 2.72
C ARG A 154 -20.28 7.80 3.75
N LEU A 155 -19.02 7.54 4.05
CA LEU A 155 -18.25 8.36 5.00
C LEU A 155 -18.06 9.77 4.45
N LEU A 156 -17.61 9.92 3.21
CA LEU A 156 -17.36 11.19 2.58
C LEU A 156 -18.66 11.99 2.38
N GLN A 157 -19.76 11.34 2.01
CA GLN A 157 -21.09 11.98 1.90
C GLN A 157 -21.57 12.50 3.25
N ARG A 158 -21.37 11.75 4.36
CA ARG A 158 -21.65 12.25 5.72
C ARG A 158 -20.79 13.45 6.09
N GLY A 159 -19.58 13.53 5.55
CA GLY A 159 -18.69 14.70 5.68
C GLY A 159 -19.06 15.88 4.79
N GLY A 160 -20.18 15.79 4.04
CA GLY A 160 -20.67 16.87 3.17
C GLY A 160 -19.96 16.97 1.81
N ILE A 161 -19.29 15.91 1.36
CA ILE A 161 -18.62 15.82 0.06
C ILE A 161 -19.43 14.90 -0.86
N GLU A 162 -19.93 15.43 -1.97
CA GLU A 162 -20.63 14.62 -2.99
C GLU A 162 -19.67 13.56 -3.51
N THR A 163 -20.04 12.28 -3.47
CA THR A 163 -19.12 11.19 -3.79
C THR A 163 -19.78 10.15 -4.70
N HIS A 164 -19.11 9.85 -5.80
CA HIS A 164 -19.54 8.89 -6.82
C HIS A 164 -18.55 7.73 -6.90
N ILE A 165 -19.04 6.54 -7.27
CA ILE A 165 -18.20 5.39 -7.64
C ILE A 165 -18.33 5.25 -9.15
N LEU A 166 -17.23 5.36 -9.88
CA LEU A 166 -17.19 5.44 -11.33
C LEU A 166 -16.13 4.52 -11.93
N SER A 167 -16.37 4.11 -13.17
CA SER A 167 -15.39 3.45 -14.02
C SER A 167 -14.64 4.50 -14.87
N PRO A 168 -13.39 4.24 -15.32
CA PRO A 168 -12.66 5.15 -16.21
C PRO A 168 -13.44 5.62 -17.45
N LYS A 169 -14.30 4.77 -18.01
CA LYS A 169 -15.13 5.07 -19.19
C LYS A 169 -16.24 6.11 -18.92
N ASP A 170 -16.56 6.37 -17.66
CA ASP A 170 -17.61 7.31 -17.28
C ASP A 170 -17.11 8.77 -17.28
N PHE A 171 -15.82 8.99 -17.55
CA PHE A 171 -15.19 10.30 -17.51
C PHE A 171 -15.08 10.96 -18.88
N GLN A 172 -15.17 12.30 -18.84
CA GLN A 172 -14.88 13.18 -19.96
C GLN A 172 -14.06 14.37 -19.47
N LEU A 173 -13.06 14.77 -20.26
CA LEU A 173 -12.26 15.96 -19.99
C LEU A 173 -12.71 17.05 -20.97
N ASN A 174 -13.29 18.13 -20.45
CA ASN A 174 -13.79 19.24 -21.25
C ASN A 174 -13.14 20.55 -20.76
N ASN A 175 -12.42 21.23 -21.65
CA ASN A 175 -11.72 22.49 -21.35
C ASN A 175 -10.87 22.44 -20.08
N GLY A 176 -10.11 21.35 -19.89
CA GLY A 176 -9.25 21.15 -18.72
C GLY A 176 -9.99 20.88 -17.40
N VAL A 177 -11.28 20.52 -17.45
CA VAL A 177 -12.08 20.13 -16.28
C VAL A 177 -12.59 18.71 -16.46
N LEU A 178 -12.39 17.87 -15.44
CA LEU A 178 -12.86 16.48 -15.44
C LEU A 178 -14.34 16.42 -15.04
N TYR A 179 -15.11 15.68 -15.83
CA TYR A 179 -16.52 15.36 -15.56
C TYR A 179 -16.70 13.85 -15.49
N GLY A 180 -17.52 13.37 -14.56
CA GLY A 180 -17.96 11.98 -14.44
C GLY A 180 -19.48 11.91 -14.43
N ASN A 181 -20.07 11.18 -15.38
CA ASN A 181 -21.52 11.12 -15.56
C ASN A 181 -22.21 12.52 -15.58
N GLY A 182 -21.59 13.49 -16.26
CA GLY A 182 -22.09 14.86 -16.37
C GLY A 182 -21.88 15.77 -15.16
N LYS A 183 -21.29 15.25 -14.06
CA LYS A 183 -20.94 16.02 -12.87
C LYS A 183 -19.47 16.41 -12.91
N ARG A 184 -19.16 17.65 -12.52
CA ARG A 184 -17.77 18.08 -12.32
C ARG A 184 -17.14 17.26 -11.20
N ILE A 185 -15.92 16.78 -11.43
CA ILE A 185 -15.16 16.02 -10.43
C ILE A 185 -13.95 16.88 -9.99
N ASP A 186 -13.92 17.20 -8.71
CA ASP A 186 -12.82 17.95 -8.10
C ASP A 186 -11.63 17.04 -7.80
N LEU A 187 -11.89 15.87 -7.20
CA LEU A 187 -10.86 14.92 -6.80
C LEU A 187 -11.23 13.49 -7.20
N VAL A 188 -10.25 12.76 -7.71
CA VAL A 188 -10.32 11.33 -7.98
C VAL A 188 -9.60 10.56 -6.88
N TYR A 189 -10.34 9.76 -6.12
CA TYR A 189 -9.77 8.72 -5.28
C TYR A 189 -9.48 7.51 -6.15
N ASN A 190 -8.22 7.39 -6.57
CA ASN A 190 -7.77 6.42 -7.56
C ASN A 190 -7.55 5.04 -6.91
N ARG A 191 -8.33 4.05 -7.34
CA ARG A 191 -8.23 2.65 -6.90
C ARG A 191 -7.66 1.73 -7.99
N LEU A 192 -7.37 2.26 -9.17
CA LEU A 192 -6.80 1.52 -10.29
C LEU A 192 -5.46 0.88 -9.92
N VAL A 193 -5.19 -0.26 -10.51
CA VAL A 193 -3.89 -0.94 -10.41
C VAL A 193 -2.92 -0.53 -11.54
N ASP A 194 -3.40 0.24 -12.52
CA ASP A 194 -2.57 0.95 -13.49
C ASP A 194 -2.05 2.25 -12.89
N PHE A 195 -0.99 2.15 -12.13
CA PHE A 195 -0.44 3.26 -11.35
C PHE A 195 0.14 4.39 -12.21
N GLY A 196 0.57 4.09 -13.44
CA GLY A 196 1.07 5.07 -14.40
C GLY A 196 -0.02 5.73 -15.24
N LEU A 197 -1.26 5.25 -15.15
CA LEU A 197 -2.37 5.63 -16.04
C LEU A 197 -2.02 5.40 -17.51
N GLU A 198 -1.28 4.32 -17.81
CA GLU A 198 -0.73 4.04 -19.13
C GLU A 198 -1.69 3.27 -20.04
N ALA A 199 -2.65 2.55 -19.46
CA ALA A 199 -3.64 1.79 -20.21
C ALA A 199 -4.49 2.71 -21.13
N PRO A 200 -4.86 2.26 -22.34
CA PRO A 200 -5.69 3.05 -23.25
C PRO A 200 -7.01 3.50 -22.64
N ASP A 201 -7.65 2.63 -21.86
CA ASP A 201 -8.93 2.90 -21.22
C ASP A 201 -8.84 3.99 -20.12
N HIS A 202 -7.61 4.29 -19.64
CA HIS A 202 -7.35 5.35 -18.66
C HIS A 202 -6.89 6.67 -19.28
N ALA A 203 -6.95 6.82 -20.61
CA ALA A 203 -6.45 7.99 -21.33
C ALA A 203 -7.08 9.31 -20.84
N THR A 204 -8.38 9.33 -20.52
CA THR A 204 -9.06 10.52 -20.00
C THR A 204 -8.51 10.92 -18.63
N LEU A 205 -8.27 9.96 -17.72
CA LEU A 205 -7.69 10.23 -16.41
C LEU A 205 -6.22 10.67 -16.54
N ARG A 206 -5.45 10.07 -17.46
CA ARG A 206 -4.09 10.51 -17.76
C ARG A 206 -4.04 11.94 -18.27
N ALA A 207 -4.96 12.33 -19.17
CA ALA A 207 -5.06 13.69 -19.65
C ALA A 207 -5.45 14.64 -18.50
N ALA A 208 -6.45 14.28 -17.69
CA ALA A 208 -6.83 15.06 -16.51
C ALA A 208 -5.67 15.22 -15.52
N TRP A 209 -4.84 14.18 -15.31
CA TRP A 209 -3.62 14.24 -14.52
C TRP A 209 -2.62 15.25 -15.09
N SER A 210 -2.32 15.13 -16.39
CA SER A 210 -1.31 15.97 -17.07
C SER A 210 -1.72 17.44 -17.19
N GLU A 211 -3.01 17.71 -17.40
CA GLU A 211 -3.58 19.05 -17.54
C GLU A 211 -4.03 19.68 -16.21
N GLY A 212 -4.01 18.89 -15.13
CA GLY A 212 -4.53 19.33 -13.84
C GLY A 212 -6.03 19.46 -13.82
N GLY A 213 -6.78 18.67 -14.58
CA GLY A 213 -8.24 18.73 -14.70
C GLY A 213 -9.01 18.30 -13.44
N ALA A 214 -8.36 17.49 -12.60
CA ALA A 214 -8.80 17.11 -11.24
C ALA A 214 -7.59 16.84 -10.37
N VAL A 215 -7.77 16.81 -9.04
CA VAL A 215 -6.77 16.24 -8.13
C VAL A 215 -6.87 14.72 -8.20
N ILE A 216 -5.76 14.01 -8.43
CA ILE A 216 -5.73 12.55 -8.45
C ILE A 216 -4.89 12.05 -7.27
N THR A 217 -5.48 11.21 -6.42
CA THR A 217 -4.79 10.64 -5.26
C THR A 217 -5.27 9.20 -4.97
N PRO A 218 -4.36 8.21 -4.74
CA PRO A 218 -2.94 8.31 -5.03
C PRO A 218 -2.67 8.55 -6.52
N ASN A 219 -1.49 9.03 -6.84
CA ASN A 219 -1.12 9.47 -8.18
C ASN A 219 0.17 8.80 -8.68
N PRO A 220 0.51 8.91 -9.99
CA PRO A 220 1.69 8.28 -10.55
C PRO A 220 3.01 8.71 -9.88
N HIS A 221 3.14 9.98 -9.45
CA HIS A 221 4.34 10.48 -8.80
C HIS A 221 4.60 9.78 -7.47
N ILE A 222 3.60 9.75 -6.60
CA ILE A 222 3.71 9.10 -5.29
C ILE A 222 3.95 7.58 -5.43
N HIS A 223 3.28 6.95 -6.41
CA HIS A 223 3.55 5.55 -6.70
C HIS A 223 5.02 5.30 -7.07
N ALA A 224 5.59 6.13 -7.92
CA ALA A 224 7.01 6.03 -8.31
C ALA A 224 7.95 6.23 -7.13
N LEU A 225 7.65 7.17 -6.21
CA LEU A 225 8.49 7.42 -5.05
C LEU A 225 8.49 6.28 -4.03
N PHE A 226 7.37 5.55 -3.87
CA PHE A 226 7.22 4.61 -2.76
C PHE A 226 7.04 3.15 -3.19
N ALA A 227 6.12 2.87 -4.11
CA ALA A 227 5.63 1.50 -4.30
C ALA A 227 6.34 0.70 -5.39
N ASN A 228 7.20 1.33 -6.21
CA ASN A 228 8.03 0.58 -7.15
C ASN A 228 9.01 -0.30 -6.37
N LYS A 229 8.99 -1.61 -6.62
CA LYS A 229 9.82 -2.56 -5.86
C LYS A 229 11.33 -2.35 -6.04
N ARG A 230 11.76 -1.71 -7.15
CA ARG A 230 13.16 -1.27 -7.32
C ARG A 230 13.62 -0.35 -6.20
N ASN A 231 12.72 0.47 -5.65
CA ASN A 231 13.04 1.42 -4.59
C ASN A 231 13.54 0.72 -3.33
N LEU A 232 13.09 -0.52 -3.05
CA LEU A 232 13.58 -1.29 -1.91
C LEU A 232 15.08 -1.61 -2.00
N ALA A 233 15.64 -1.70 -3.22
CA ALA A 233 17.08 -1.87 -3.40
C ALA A 233 17.83 -0.62 -2.93
N VAL A 234 17.37 0.57 -3.30
CA VAL A 234 17.93 1.85 -2.86
C VAL A 234 17.72 2.06 -1.36
N LEU A 235 16.51 1.82 -0.88
CA LEU A 235 16.14 2.02 0.53
C LEU A 235 16.86 1.04 1.49
N SER A 236 17.37 -0.08 1.00
CA SER A 236 18.20 -1.01 1.79
C SER A 236 19.70 -0.72 1.71
N ASP A 237 20.13 0.30 0.93
CA ASP A 237 21.52 0.73 0.81
C ASP A 237 21.80 1.94 1.71
N GLN A 238 22.23 1.65 2.92
CA GLN A 238 22.56 2.65 3.93
C GLN A 238 23.64 3.65 3.46
N THR A 239 24.64 3.17 2.72
CA THR A 239 25.77 4.01 2.29
C THR A 239 25.29 5.09 1.34
N THR A 240 24.58 4.69 0.29
CA THR A 240 23.99 5.61 -0.69
C THR A 240 23.04 6.61 -0.04
N LEU A 241 22.15 6.15 0.85
CA LEU A 241 21.21 7.06 1.51
C LEU A 241 21.89 8.09 2.41
N ARG A 242 22.98 7.73 3.07
CA ARG A 242 23.78 8.67 3.89
C ARG A 242 24.53 9.68 3.04
N GLU A 243 25.06 9.26 1.89
CA GLU A 243 25.71 10.16 0.92
C GLU A 243 24.70 11.19 0.39
N TRP A 244 23.44 10.82 0.22
CA TRP A 244 22.35 11.71 -0.18
C TRP A 244 21.78 12.58 0.95
N GLY A 245 22.30 12.45 2.17
CA GLY A 245 21.97 13.32 3.29
C GLY A 245 20.92 12.76 4.26
N LEU A 246 20.55 11.48 4.16
CA LEU A 246 19.70 10.88 5.20
C LEU A 246 20.47 10.78 6.54
N SER A 247 19.81 11.07 7.64
CA SER A 247 20.41 10.95 8.96
C SER A 247 20.95 9.54 9.23
N ALA A 248 22.04 9.42 10.01
CA ALA A 248 22.62 8.13 10.34
C ALA A 248 21.63 7.20 11.04
N GLU A 249 20.77 7.76 11.90
CA GLU A 249 19.72 7.04 12.62
C GLU A 249 18.68 6.45 11.65
N ASN A 250 18.13 7.27 10.75
CA ASN A 250 17.15 6.82 9.77
C ASN A 250 17.75 5.80 8.79
N ALA A 251 18.96 6.02 8.31
CA ALA A 251 19.63 5.11 7.39
C ALA A 251 19.89 3.74 8.04
N GLU A 252 20.29 3.72 9.32
CA GLU A 252 20.46 2.47 10.08
C GLU A 252 19.12 1.77 10.33
N LEU A 253 18.07 2.53 10.68
CA LEU A 253 16.72 1.97 10.85
C LEU A 253 16.20 1.32 9.56
N LEU A 254 16.38 1.97 8.40
CA LEU A 254 16.03 1.41 7.09
C LEU A 254 16.81 0.13 6.81
N ARG A 255 18.13 0.13 7.04
CA ARG A 255 19.00 -1.04 6.84
C ARG A 255 18.57 -2.24 7.69
N GLN A 256 18.22 -2.01 8.95
CA GLN A 256 17.78 -3.05 9.87
C GLN A 256 16.40 -3.60 9.53
N SER A 257 15.51 -2.75 9.05
CA SER A 257 14.08 -3.09 8.90
C SER A 257 13.69 -3.49 7.48
N ILE A 258 14.45 -3.08 6.45
CA ILE A 258 14.20 -3.50 5.07
C ILE A 258 15.08 -4.70 4.75
N PRO A 259 14.52 -5.87 4.39
CA PRO A 259 15.30 -7.01 3.96
C PRO A 259 16.17 -6.62 2.75
N ARG A 260 17.46 -6.98 2.78
CA ARG A 260 18.39 -6.66 1.69
C ARG A 260 17.78 -7.02 0.34
N THR A 261 17.74 -6.04 -0.53
CA THR A 261 17.10 -6.13 -1.84
C THR A 261 18.10 -5.75 -2.93
N GLN A 262 18.11 -6.49 -4.03
CA GLN A 262 18.98 -6.24 -5.17
C GLN A 262 18.16 -6.33 -6.46
N LEU A 263 18.53 -5.54 -7.47
CA LEU A 263 18.03 -5.75 -8.82
C LEU A 263 18.61 -7.03 -9.37
N VAL A 264 17.84 -7.77 -10.15
CA VAL A 264 18.30 -8.99 -10.84
C VAL A 264 18.80 -8.60 -12.21
N ASP A 265 20.04 -8.98 -12.52
CA ASP A 265 20.64 -8.80 -13.83
C ASP A 265 21.59 -9.96 -14.18
N ALA A 266 22.16 -9.93 -15.39
CA ALA A 266 23.05 -10.98 -15.84
C ALA A 266 24.35 -11.03 -15.03
N ALA A 267 24.82 -9.90 -14.49
CA ALA A 267 26.09 -9.81 -13.77
C ALA A 267 26.01 -10.50 -12.40
N ASN A 268 24.85 -10.43 -11.73
CA ASN A 268 24.66 -11.05 -10.42
C ASN A 268 23.88 -12.39 -10.43
N GLY A 269 23.46 -12.83 -11.62
CA GLY A 269 22.59 -14.00 -11.79
C GLY A 269 23.11 -15.29 -11.16
N GLU A 270 24.41 -15.59 -11.34
CA GLU A 270 24.99 -16.81 -10.76
C GLU A 270 25.02 -16.76 -9.23
N GLU A 271 25.36 -15.62 -8.65
CA GLU A 271 25.36 -15.44 -7.21
C GLU A 271 23.97 -15.57 -6.63
N LEU A 272 22.99 -14.90 -7.24
CA LEU A 272 21.58 -15.00 -6.84
C LEU A 272 21.05 -16.44 -6.95
N TRP A 273 21.47 -17.18 -7.99
CA TRP A 273 21.10 -18.59 -8.10
C TRP A 273 21.69 -19.44 -6.97
N ARG A 274 22.96 -19.22 -6.59
CA ARG A 274 23.60 -19.94 -5.46
C ARG A 274 22.87 -19.67 -4.15
N GLN A 275 22.51 -18.40 -3.88
CA GLN A 275 21.85 -17.97 -2.65
C GLN A 275 20.32 -18.09 -2.70
N ARG A 276 19.72 -18.52 -3.83
CA ARG A 276 18.27 -18.45 -4.06
C ARG A 276 17.38 -18.97 -2.95
N ARG A 277 17.84 -19.98 -2.18
CA ARG A 277 17.04 -20.56 -1.09
C ARG A 277 16.71 -19.57 0.02
N GLN A 278 17.52 -18.53 0.15
CA GLN A 278 17.39 -17.45 1.13
C GLN A 278 16.69 -16.22 0.53
N LEU A 279 16.29 -16.29 -0.75
CA LEU A 279 15.76 -15.15 -1.48
C LEU A 279 14.31 -15.36 -1.89
N PHE A 280 13.65 -14.22 -2.09
CA PHE A 280 12.32 -14.10 -2.65
C PHE A 280 12.39 -13.20 -3.89
N PHE A 281 11.94 -13.69 -5.04
CA PHE A 281 12.00 -12.97 -6.31
C PHE A 281 10.64 -12.35 -6.62
N LYS A 282 10.63 -11.06 -6.90
CA LYS A 282 9.42 -10.29 -7.17
C LYS A 282 9.57 -9.51 -8.48
N PRO A 283 8.58 -9.49 -9.38
CA PRO A 283 8.62 -8.60 -10.53
C PRO A 283 8.59 -7.15 -10.04
N VAL A 284 9.31 -6.28 -10.70
CA VAL A 284 9.37 -4.86 -10.38
C VAL A 284 8.01 -4.20 -10.53
N ALA A 285 7.38 -4.41 -11.67
CA ALA A 285 6.00 -4.03 -11.93
C ALA A 285 5.09 -5.24 -11.68
N GLY A 286 3.99 -5.03 -10.99
CA GLY A 286 3.03 -6.10 -10.76
C GLY A 286 2.32 -5.96 -9.41
N HIS A 287 1.10 -6.45 -9.39
CA HIS A 287 0.21 -6.48 -8.23
C HIS A 287 -0.39 -7.89 -8.10
N GLY A 288 -0.99 -8.19 -6.95
CA GLY A 288 -1.73 -9.43 -6.74
C GLY A 288 -0.87 -10.70 -6.79
N SER A 289 0.41 -10.60 -6.46
CA SER A 289 1.32 -11.76 -6.29
C SER A 289 1.63 -12.56 -7.57
N LYS A 290 1.29 -12.05 -8.74
CA LYS A 290 1.62 -12.69 -10.02
C LYS A 290 3.13 -12.63 -10.26
N GLY A 291 3.74 -13.75 -10.69
CA GLY A 291 5.17 -13.81 -10.99
C GLY A 291 6.10 -13.77 -9.78
N VAL A 292 5.61 -14.02 -8.57
CA VAL A 292 6.41 -14.01 -7.35
C VAL A 292 6.89 -15.41 -7.02
N TYR A 293 8.18 -15.57 -6.69
CA TYR A 293 8.80 -16.88 -6.46
C TYR A 293 9.59 -16.91 -5.14
N LYS A 294 9.25 -17.90 -4.29
CA LYS A 294 10.15 -18.29 -3.20
C LYS A 294 11.33 -19.05 -3.81
N GLY A 295 12.54 -18.57 -3.62
CA GLY A 295 13.71 -19.09 -4.31
C GLY A 295 14.03 -20.55 -3.99
N SER A 296 13.61 -21.09 -2.82
CA SER A 296 13.73 -22.51 -2.48
C SER A 296 12.86 -23.43 -3.38
N LYS A 297 11.85 -22.87 -4.06
CA LYS A 297 10.96 -23.58 -4.99
C LYS A 297 11.23 -23.22 -6.47
N LEU A 298 12.25 -22.40 -6.73
CA LEU A 298 12.54 -21.86 -8.06
C LEU A 298 13.25 -22.91 -8.92
N THR A 299 12.76 -23.14 -10.13
CA THR A 299 13.40 -24.00 -11.13
C THR A 299 14.40 -23.20 -11.98
N LYS A 300 15.36 -23.87 -12.62
CA LYS A 300 16.32 -23.23 -13.53
C LYS A 300 15.65 -22.48 -14.67
N SER A 301 14.60 -23.09 -15.28
CA SER A 301 13.86 -22.47 -16.38
C SER A 301 13.07 -21.22 -15.93
N ALA A 302 12.50 -21.23 -14.72
CA ALA A 302 11.86 -20.05 -14.16
C ALA A 302 12.88 -18.97 -13.84
N PHE A 303 14.06 -19.32 -13.33
CA PHE A 303 15.13 -18.36 -13.08
C PHE A 303 15.68 -17.73 -14.36
N ALA A 304 15.83 -18.50 -15.44
CA ALA A 304 16.22 -17.94 -16.72
C ALA A 304 15.26 -16.84 -17.20
N ARG A 305 13.94 -17.05 -17.06
CA ARG A 305 12.94 -16.02 -17.37
C ARG A 305 13.02 -14.79 -16.44
N ILE A 306 13.39 -14.99 -15.17
CA ILE A 306 13.61 -13.89 -14.24
C ILE A 306 14.80 -13.02 -14.70
N LEU A 307 15.89 -13.63 -15.19
CA LEU A 307 17.04 -12.91 -15.71
C LEU A 307 16.74 -12.08 -16.99
N GLU A 308 15.75 -12.49 -17.76
CA GLU A 308 15.28 -11.79 -18.96
C GLU A 308 14.21 -10.72 -18.69
N SER A 309 13.84 -10.55 -17.42
CA SER A 309 12.74 -9.69 -17.00
C SER A 309 13.15 -8.77 -15.86
N ASP A 310 12.38 -7.71 -15.64
CA ASP A 310 12.60 -6.78 -14.53
C ASP A 310 12.19 -7.39 -13.18
N TYR A 311 13.14 -7.89 -12.42
CA TYR A 311 12.94 -8.47 -11.09
C TYR A 311 13.85 -7.87 -10.02
N ILE A 312 13.39 -7.98 -8.78
CA ILE A 312 14.22 -7.83 -7.59
C ILE A 312 14.38 -9.18 -6.89
N ALA A 313 15.53 -9.37 -6.27
CA ALA A 313 15.81 -10.43 -5.31
C ALA A 313 15.90 -9.83 -3.91
N GLN A 314 15.03 -10.25 -3.02
CA GLN A 314 14.95 -9.77 -1.65
C GLN A 314 15.23 -10.91 -0.68
N THR A 315 15.98 -10.65 0.40
CA THR A 315 16.16 -11.64 1.49
C THR A 315 14.81 -12.10 2.00
N TYR A 316 14.61 -13.42 2.06
CA TYR A 316 13.36 -13.99 2.53
C TYR A 316 13.20 -13.80 4.03
N VAL A 317 12.13 -13.15 4.43
CA VAL A 317 11.68 -13.03 5.82
C VAL A 317 10.40 -13.84 5.97
N PRO A 318 10.39 -14.89 6.79
CA PRO A 318 9.18 -15.66 7.02
C PRO A 318 8.12 -14.79 7.71
N PRO A 319 6.84 -14.90 7.32
CA PRO A 319 5.75 -14.30 8.09
C PRO A 319 5.60 -15.01 9.44
N SER A 320 5.08 -14.30 10.43
CA SER A 320 4.58 -14.96 11.64
C SER A 320 3.35 -15.82 11.32
N GLU A 321 3.01 -16.74 12.20
CA GLU A 321 1.88 -17.65 12.03
C GLU A 321 0.93 -17.57 13.21
N ARG A 322 -0.35 -17.83 12.98
CA ARG A 322 -1.40 -17.90 14.00
C ARG A 322 -2.23 -19.15 13.80
N LEU A 323 -2.51 -19.81 14.93
CA LEU A 323 -3.49 -20.89 14.98
C LEU A 323 -4.89 -20.30 14.95
N VAL A 324 -5.68 -20.74 14.00
CA VAL A 324 -7.10 -20.35 13.84
C VAL A 324 -7.97 -21.59 13.81
N MET A 325 -9.24 -21.42 14.16
CA MET A 325 -10.25 -22.48 14.00
C MET A 325 -11.00 -22.23 12.71
N VAL A 326 -11.01 -23.20 11.82
CA VAL A 326 -11.74 -23.18 10.54
C VAL A 326 -12.58 -24.46 10.50
N ASP A 327 -13.89 -24.34 10.48
CA ASP A 327 -14.83 -25.48 10.44
C ASP A 327 -14.49 -26.58 11.49
N ASP A 328 -14.23 -26.14 12.75
CA ASP A 328 -13.81 -26.96 13.89
C ASP A 328 -12.43 -27.64 13.79
N GLU A 329 -11.67 -27.36 12.73
CA GLU A 329 -10.28 -27.81 12.59
C GLU A 329 -9.27 -26.70 12.95
N ARG A 330 -8.15 -27.13 13.50
CA ARG A 330 -7.03 -26.23 13.84
C ARG A 330 -6.13 -26.02 12.62
N GLU A 331 -5.96 -24.78 12.21
CA GLU A 331 -5.14 -24.43 11.06
C GLU A 331 -4.13 -23.33 11.37
N MET A 332 -2.93 -23.47 10.83
CA MET A 332 -1.89 -22.44 10.91
C MET A 332 -2.00 -21.51 9.70
N LEU A 333 -2.31 -20.24 9.94
CA LEU A 333 -2.30 -19.20 8.92
C LEU A 333 -1.13 -18.25 9.11
N LYS A 334 -0.57 -17.80 8.01
CA LYS A 334 0.44 -16.75 7.97
C LYS A 334 -0.20 -15.40 8.25
N VAL A 335 0.59 -14.53 8.87
CA VAL A 335 0.15 -13.19 9.26
C VAL A 335 1.13 -12.16 8.73
N ASP A 336 0.63 -11.11 8.13
CA ASP A 336 1.31 -9.84 7.97
C ASP A 336 0.53 -8.72 8.66
N VAL A 337 1.23 -7.65 9.02
CA VAL A 337 0.65 -6.44 9.61
C VAL A 337 0.77 -5.31 8.61
N ARG A 338 -0.32 -4.59 8.36
CA ARG A 338 -0.36 -3.40 7.52
C ARG A 338 -0.61 -2.16 8.36
N LEU A 339 0.25 -1.18 8.22
CA LEU A 339 -0.03 0.18 8.67
C LEU A 339 -0.66 0.97 7.52
N TYR A 340 -1.83 1.55 7.75
CA TYR A 340 -2.40 2.57 6.87
C TYR A 340 -1.98 3.93 7.40
N THR A 341 -1.36 4.74 6.55
CA THR A 341 -0.81 6.03 6.95
C THR A 341 -1.18 7.13 5.97
N TYR A 342 -1.04 8.36 6.43
CA TYR A 342 -1.06 9.55 5.61
C TYR A 342 0.05 10.50 6.05
N ARG A 343 0.94 10.89 5.13
CA ARG A 343 2.11 11.75 5.39
C ARG A 343 2.94 11.27 6.59
N GLY A 344 3.19 9.97 6.67
CA GLY A 344 3.95 9.36 7.75
C GLY A 344 3.19 9.14 9.06
N GLU A 345 1.98 9.71 9.21
CA GLU A 345 1.17 9.54 10.40
C GLU A 345 0.23 8.35 10.29
N LEU A 346 0.10 7.59 11.36
CA LEU A 346 -0.69 6.37 11.41
C LEU A 346 -2.18 6.68 11.50
N LEU A 347 -2.94 6.13 10.55
CA LEU A 347 -4.41 6.16 10.56
C LEU A 347 -5.01 4.91 11.21
N LEU A 348 -4.45 3.74 10.90
CA LEU A 348 -4.97 2.45 11.34
C LEU A 348 -3.91 1.36 11.16
N ALA A 349 -3.87 0.38 12.05
CA ALA A 349 -3.16 -0.87 11.85
C ALA A 349 -4.16 -2.03 11.68
N ALA A 350 -3.85 -2.93 10.76
CA ALA A 350 -4.62 -4.16 10.55
C ALA A 350 -3.69 -5.33 10.27
N ALA A 351 -4.15 -6.53 10.55
CA ALA A 351 -3.47 -7.74 10.16
C ALA A 351 -4.22 -8.43 9.02
N ARG A 352 -3.50 -9.28 8.27
CA ARG A 352 -4.08 -10.12 7.22
C ARG A 352 -3.61 -11.55 7.43
N LEU A 353 -4.56 -12.47 7.48
CA LEU A 353 -4.29 -13.89 7.62
C LEU A 353 -4.50 -14.60 6.30
N TYR A 354 -3.55 -15.48 5.93
CA TYR A 354 -3.58 -16.13 4.61
C TYR A 354 -2.80 -17.45 4.57
N ARG A 355 -3.05 -18.25 3.54
CA ARG A 355 -2.22 -19.40 3.13
C ARG A 355 -1.47 -19.11 1.85
N GLY A 356 -0.43 -19.89 1.60
CA GLY A 356 0.33 -19.82 0.37
C GLY A 356 1.61 -19.01 0.49
N GLN A 357 2.13 -18.53 -0.64
CA GLN A 357 3.39 -17.79 -0.68
C GLN A 357 3.21 -16.29 -0.43
N THR A 358 2.02 -15.79 -0.68
CA THR A 358 1.68 -14.36 -0.65
C THR A 358 0.28 -14.17 -0.11
N THR A 359 0.00 -12.98 0.39
CA THR A 359 -1.30 -12.59 0.96
C THR A 359 -2.41 -12.75 -0.07
N ASN A 360 -3.45 -13.48 0.30
CA ASN A 360 -4.67 -13.62 -0.48
C ASN A 360 -5.90 -13.70 0.43
N PHE A 361 -7.02 -13.15 -0.03
CA PHE A 361 -8.28 -13.11 0.72
C PHE A 361 -9.22 -14.31 0.42
N ARG A 362 -8.73 -15.33 -0.30
CA ARG A 362 -9.52 -16.53 -0.63
C ARG A 362 -9.23 -17.71 0.29
N THR A 363 -8.44 -17.49 1.33
CA THR A 363 -8.09 -18.50 2.34
C THR A 363 -9.25 -18.70 3.31
N PRO A 364 -9.81 -19.90 3.48
CA PRO A 364 -10.76 -20.18 4.56
C PRO A 364 -10.18 -19.79 5.91
N GLY A 365 -10.97 -19.10 6.75
CA GLY A 365 -10.52 -18.56 8.05
C GLY A 365 -9.54 -17.38 7.98
N GLY A 366 -9.06 -17.05 6.77
CA GLY A 366 -8.20 -15.90 6.52
C GLY A 366 -8.99 -14.59 6.34
N GLY A 367 -8.30 -13.54 5.87
CA GLY A 367 -8.86 -12.22 5.68
C GLY A 367 -8.28 -11.16 6.61
N PHE A 368 -8.94 -10.02 6.72
CA PHE A 368 -8.56 -8.96 7.65
C PHE A 368 -8.82 -9.36 9.10
N ALA A 369 -7.91 -8.99 9.98
CA ALA A 369 -8.02 -9.16 11.41
C ALA A 369 -7.61 -7.88 12.14
N PRO A 370 -8.25 -7.55 13.27
CA PRO A 370 -7.87 -6.39 14.03
C PRO A 370 -6.53 -6.61 14.73
N VAL A 371 -5.78 -5.54 14.85
CA VAL A 371 -4.57 -5.49 15.66
C VAL A 371 -4.92 -5.02 17.06
N LEU A 372 -4.50 -5.79 18.06
CA LEU A 372 -4.55 -5.42 19.46
C LEU A 372 -3.13 -5.21 19.97
N LEU A 373 -2.89 -4.16 20.75
CA LEU A 373 -1.58 -3.93 21.32
C LEU A 373 -1.39 -4.76 22.58
N LYS A 374 -0.19 -5.30 22.71
CA LYS A 374 0.25 -6.02 23.91
C LYS A 374 1.29 -5.14 24.61
N GLN A 375 0.95 -4.68 25.81
CA GLN A 375 1.94 -4.04 26.70
C GLN A 375 3.05 -5.04 26.98
N THR A 376 4.29 -4.61 26.77
CA THR A 376 5.51 -5.37 27.03
C THR A 376 6.04 -5.08 28.42
#